data_6f395417e19bfce1c970035ce120a600
#
_entry.id   6f395417e19bfce1c970035ce120a600
#
_cell.length_a   1.000
_cell.length_b   1.000
_cell.length_c   1.000
_cell.angle_alpha   90.00
_cell.angle_beta   90.00
_cell.angle_gamma   90.00
#
_symmetry.space_group_name_H-M   'P 1'
#
loop_
_entity.id
_entity.type
_entity.pdbx_description
1 polymer ?
#
loop_
_entity_poly.entity_id
_entity_poly.type
_entity_poly.pdbx_seq_one_letter_code
_entity_poly.pdbx_strand_id
1 'polypeptide(L)' 'MSQIRKVAKVLRQNTKGAGITVAQIARLTGVSKTSVSKRVYDLRTLEGKTIYSNYRTVNGKRKMFYRFAA' A
#
# COMPACT_ATOMS: atom_id res chain seq x y z
N MET A 1 -9.18 -9.20 12.61
CA MET A 1 -8.31 -8.04 12.42
C MET A 1 -8.91 -7.11 11.38
N SER A 2 -8.86 -5.80 11.61
CA SER A 2 -9.45 -4.85 10.67
C SER A 2 -8.65 -4.75 9.37
N GLN A 3 -9.31 -4.35 8.27
CA GLN A 3 -8.65 -4.19 6.98
C GLN A 3 -7.51 -3.17 7.05
N ILE A 4 -7.71 -2.06 7.77
CA ILE A 4 -6.71 -1.01 7.88
C ILE A 4 -5.44 -1.54 8.56
N ARG A 5 -5.57 -2.38 9.58
CA ARG A 5 -4.42 -2.98 10.26
C ARG A 5 -3.68 -3.96 9.38
N LYS A 6 -4.40 -4.76 8.60
CA LYS A 6 -3.78 -5.70 7.66
C LYS A 6 -2.96 -4.96 6.61
N VAL A 7 -3.52 -3.91 6.04
CA VAL A 7 -2.84 -3.10 5.04
C VAL A 7 -1.61 -2.41 5.65
N ALA A 8 -1.76 -1.84 6.84
CA ALA A 8 -0.65 -1.18 7.53
C ALA A 8 0.50 -2.15 7.83
N LYS A 9 0.17 -3.37 8.25
CA LYS A 9 1.18 -4.39 8.53
C LYS A 9 1.99 -4.73 7.29
N VAL A 10 1.32 -4.94 6.16
CA VAL A 10 1.99 -5.26 4.89
C VAL A 10 2.87 -4.09 4.45
N LEU A 11 2.38 -2.86 4.57
CA LEU A 11 3.17 -1.68 4.22
C LEU A 11 4.42 -1.54 5.10
N ARG A 12 4.30 -1.82 6.40
CA ARG A 12 5.45 -1.79 7.31
C ARG A 12 6.51 -2.82 6.95
N GLN A 13 6.11 -3.96 6.43
CA GLN A 13 7.01 -5.02 6.03
C GLN A 13 7.70 -4.76 4.70
N ASN A 14 7.26 -3.74 3.96
CA ASN A 14 7.75 -3.44 2.61
C ASN A 14 8.19 -1.98 2.50
N THR A 15 9.08 -1.56 3.42
CA THR A 15 9.58 -0.18 3.47
C THR A 15 10.83 0.05 2.63
N LYS A 16 11.43 -1.00 2.08
CA LYS A 16 12.65 -0.91 1.29
C LYS A 16 12.33 -0.82 -0.20
N GLY A 17 13.17 -0.13 -0.95
CA GLY A 17 13.01 0.03 -2.39
C GLY A 17 11.79 0.84 -2.76
N ALA A 18 11.08 0.43 -3.79
CA ALA A 18 9.89 1.13 -4.27
C ALA A 18 8.65 0.90 -3.39
N GLY A 19 8.69 -0.13 -2.54
CA GLY A 19 7.55 -0.52 -1.72
C GLY A 19 6.74 -1.65 -2.36
N ILE A 20 5.41 -1.57 -2.25
CA ILE A 20 4.53 -2.66 -2.66
C ILE A 20 3.35 -2.10 -3.45
N THR A 21 2.89 -2.86 -4.45
CA THR A 21 1.74 -2.45 -5.27
C THR A 21 0.42 -2.76 -4.58
N VAL A 22 -0.65 -2.07 -5.01
CA VAL A 22 -2.01 -2.34 -4.53
C VAL A 22 -2.39 -3.80 -4.79
N ALA A 23 -2.04 -4.34 -5.96
CA ALA A 23 -2.35 -5.73 -6.29
C ALA A 23 -1.69 -6.72 -5.33
N GLN A 24 -0.43 -6.45 -4.96
CA GLN A 24 0.29 -7.29 -4.01
C GLN A 24 -0.29 -7.18 -2.61
N ILE A 25 -0.65 -5.97 -2.18
CA ILE A 25 -1.30 -5.76 -0.89
C ILE A 25 -2.62 -6.52 -0.84
N ALA A 26 -3.43 -6.42 -1.89
CA ALA A 26 -4.70 -7.13 -1.99
C ALA A 26 -4.51 -8.64 -1.86
N ARG A 27 -3.50 -9.18 -2.53
CA ARG A 27 -3.20 -10.63 -2.48
C ARG A 27 -2.78 -11.07 -1.08
N LEU A 28 -1.91 -10.29 -0.43
CA LEU A 28 -1.37 -10.65 0.88
C LEU A 28 -2.38 -10.49 2.00
N THR A 29 -3.31 -9.55 1.86
CA THR A 29 -4.29 -9.24 2.91
C THR A 29 -5.63 -9.90 2.69
N GLY A 30 -5.93 -10.34 1.47
CA GLY A 30 -7.26 -10.81 1.10
C GLY A 30 -8.29 -9.70 0.94
N VAL A 31 -7.84 -8.45 0.91
CA VAL A 31 -8.70 -7.27 0.77
C VAL A 31 -8.75 -6.88 -0.70
N SER A 32 -9.90 -6.45 -1.22
CA SER A 32 -10.04 -6.04 -2.61
C SER A 32 -9.17 -4.81 -2.91
N LYS A 33 -8.77 -4.64 -4.18
CA LYS A 33 -7.93 -3.50 -4.60
C LYS A 33 -8.59 -2.16 -4.25
N THR A 34 -9.90 -2.05 -4.45
CA THR A 34 -10.64 -0.83 -4.12
C THR A 34 -10.57 -0.54 -2.62
N SER A 35 -10.74 -1.57 -1.80
CA SER A 35 -10.66 -1.43 -0.34
C SER A 35 -9.24 -1.12 0.11
N VAL A 36 -8.22 -1.69 -0.53
CA VAL A 36 -6.82 -1.37 -0.22
C VAL A 36 -6.56 0.12 -0.43
N SER A 37 -7.00 0.68 -1.55
CA SER A 37 -6.83 2.12 -1.83
C SER A 37 -7.53 2.98 -0.77
N LYS A 38 -8.73 2.60 -0.35
CA LYS A 38 -9.45 3.31 0.72
C LYS A 38 -8.70 3.22 2.05
N ARG A 39 -8.16 2.06 2.38
CA ARG A 39 -7.41 1.90 3.65
C ARG A 39 -6.11 2.68 3.63
N VAL A 40 -5.43 2.78 2.48
CA VAL A 40 -4.25 3.65 2.36
C VAL A 40 -4.63 5.11 2.60
N TYR A 41 -5.73 5.56 2.02
CA TYR A 41 -6.24 6.91 2.25
C TYR A 41 -6.54 7.13 3.73
N ASP A 42 -7.19 6.17 4.38
CA ASP A 42 -7.51 6.25 5.81
C ASP A 42 -6.24 6.35 6.66
N LEU A 43 -5.21 5.58 6.34
CA LEU A 43 -3.94 5.64 7.05
C LEU A 43 -3.32 7.04 6.95
N ARG A 44 -3.40 7.67 5.78
CA ARG A 44 -2.87 9.02 5.58
C ARG A 44 -3.66 10.07 6.33
N THR A 45 -4.99 9.99 6.30
CA THR A 45 -5.86 11.06 6.80
C THR A 45 -6.25 10.86 8.25
N LEU A 46 -6.62 9.64 8.64
CA LEU A 46 -7.12 9.36 9.99
C LEU A 46 -6.01 9.08 10.99
N GLU A 47 -4.94 8.42 10.57
CA GLU A 47 -3.84 8.06 11.45
C GLU A 47 -2.59 8.91 11.25
N GLY A 48 -2.62 9.83 10.29
CA GLY A 48 -1.50 10.73 10.03
C GLY A 48 -0.24 10.06 9.54
N LYS A 49 -0.33 8.85 8.98
CA LYS A 49 0.84 8.13 8.48
C LYS A 49 1.31 8.74 7.16
N THR A 50 2.62 8.88 7.01
CA THR A 50 3.20 9.35 5.75
C THR A 50 3.41 8.15 4.84
N ILE A 51 2.72 8.13 3.70
CA ILE A 51 2.82 7.06 2.72
C ILE A 51 3.20 7.67 1.38
N TYR A 52 4.33 7.25 0.82
CA TYR A 52 4.77 7.69 -0.50
C TYR A 52 4.09 6.85 -1.58
N SER A 53 3.75 7.51 -2.68
CA SER A 53 3.23 6.86 -3.88
C SER A 53 4.28 7.02 -4.97
N ASN A 54 4.81 5.92 -5.48
CA ASN A 54 5.80 5.91 -6.55
C ASN A 54 5.24 5.20 -7.75
N TYR A 55 5.43 5.78 -8.94
CA TYR A 55 5.07 5.13 -10.19
C TYR A 55 6.32 4.55 -10.83
N ARG A 56 6.19 3.30 -11.30
CA ARG A 56 7.26 2.63 -12.06
C ARG A 56 6.66 1.88 -13.22
N THR A 57 7.41 1.81 -14.31
CA THR A 57 7.05 0.99 -15.46
C THR A 57 7.66 -0.41 -15.28
N VAL A 58 6.78 -1.41 -15.24
CA VAL A 58 7.18 -2.81 -15.10
C VAL A 58 6.59 -3.58 -16.27
N ASN A 59 7.45 -4.21 -17.09
CA ASN A 59 7.03 -4.94 -18.28
C ASN A 59 6.13 -4.11 -19.21
N GLY A 60 6.50 -2.85 -19.43
CA GLY A 60 5.74 -1.93 -20.29
C GLY A 60 4.48 -1.38 -19.68
N LYS A 61 4.16 -1.71 -18.43
CA LYS A 61 2.97 -1.21 -17.74
C LYS A 61 3.35 -0.32 -16.56
N ARG A 62 2.66 0.81 -16.46
CA ARG A 62 2.86 1.72 -15.34
C ARG A 62 2.13 1.19 -14.12
N LYS A 63 2.85 1.03 -13.01
CA LYS A 63 2.29 0.56 -11.74
C LYS A 63 2.60 1.55 -10.63
N MET A 64 1.67 1.66 -9.67
CA MET A 64 1.83 2.50 -8.51
C MET A 64 2.23 1.64 -7.31
N PHE A 65 3.28 2.06 -6.61
CA PHE A 65 3.80 1.41 -5.43
C PHE A 65 3.57 2.32 -4.23
N TYR A 66 3.16 1.75 -3.11
CA TYR A 66 3.06 2.45 -1.83
C TYR A 66 4.19 2.05 -0.92
N ARG A 67 4.68 3.01 -0.13
CA ARG A 67 5.73 2.78 0.85
C ARG A 67 5.55 3.72 2.05
N PHE A 68 5.63 3.18 3.26
CA PHE A 68 5.69 4.02 4.45
C PHE A 68 7.00 4.82 4.47
N ALA A 69 6.93 6.06 4.93
CA ALA A 69 8.12 6.82 5.29
C ALA A 69 8.77 6.12 6.49
N ALA A 70 10.02 5.77 6.36
CA ALA A 70 10.73 5.06 7.41
C ALA A 70 10.95 5.96 8.63
#